data_de54330f3349560ed8ac319755e47a94
#
_entry.id   de54330f3349560ed8ac319755e47a94
#
_cell.length_a   1.000
_cell.length_b   1.000
_cell.length_c   1.000
_cell.angle_alpha   90.00
_cell.angle_beta   90.00
_cell.angle_gamma   90.00
#
_symmetry.space_group_name_H-M   'P 1'
#
loop_
_entity.id
_entity.type
_entity.pdbx_description
1 polymer ?
#
loop_
_entity_poly.entity_id
_entity_poly.type
_entity_poly.pdbx_seq_one_letter_code
_entity_poly.pdbx_strand_id
1 'polypeptide(L)'
;ARGYFARIEQVGKRYKEAASYYVAYIDYARGSYPQALQAFNRLKENPTYKEQSLYYITQIYFIQNKYSKVIDEGKQLLAAYPNSANNGEVYRMMGNSAYHMGDEAQAIKWLDQYMATTEKPLRGDRYILGVCSYNKGDYAKAVKQLSQTVRANDALSQSASMYLGQSYLKLGQSNNARMSFESAATASFDKQVKEAAMYNYALLVHETGFTGFGESVRIFEDFLNDFPNSQYADKVNDYLVETYLTTKNYESALRSIQKINQPSHKILEAKQDILFQLGTQAFANAQMEEAIDRFSQAIEMGVYKEEARNEAYFWRGESYYRLNDYRQAISDYRTYLNNTRQRNTDTYALAHYSLGYSYFKEKDYPEALSRFRQY
;
A
#
# COMPACT_ATOMS: atom_id res chain seq x y z
N ALA A 1 10.02 -24.67 47.61
CA ALA A 1 11.20 -25.29 46.95
C ALA A 1 12.45 -24.43 47.07
N ARG A 2 12.45 -23.13 46.59
CA ARG A 2 13.64 -22.25 46.56
C ARG A 2 14.34 -22.14 47.93
N GLY A 3 13.61 -21.82 48.99
CA GLY A 3 14.17 -21.70 50.33
C GLY A 3 14.80 -22.99 50.89
N TYR A 4 14.28 -24.15 50.49
CA TYR A 4 14.83 -25.44 50.82
C TYR A 4 16.20 -25.67 50.14
N PHE A 5 16.27 -25.43 48.82
CA PHE A 5 17.54 -25.54 48.11
C PHE A 5 18.56 -24.50 48.55
N ALA A 6 18.16 -23.26 48.87
CA ALA A 6 19.04 -22.23 49.37
C ALA A 6 19.71 -22.62 50.72
N ARG A 7 19.00 -23.34 51.61
CA ARG A 7 19.59 -23.91 52.83
C ARG A 7 20.63 -25.00 52.53
N ILE A 8 20.35 -25.90 51.58
CA ILE A 8 21.31 -26.94 51.14
C ILE A 8 22.56 -26.27 50.54
N GLU A 9 22.41 -25.23 49.75
CA GLU A 9 23.54 -24.47 49.18
C GLU A 9 24.48 -23.93 50.26
N GLN A 10 23.91 -23.45 51.38
CA GLN A 10 24.69 -22.87 52.50
C GLN A 10 25.36 -23.94 53.39
N VAL A 11 24.70 -25.08 53.60
CA VAL A 11 25.11 -26.06 54.65
C VAL A 11 25.64 -27.38 54.05
N GLY A 12 25.23 -27.72 52.81
CA GLY A 12 25.52 -29.02 52.21
C GLY A 12 26.82 -29.06 51.41
N LYS A 13 27.81 -29.83 51.84
CA LYS A 13 29.05 -30.02 51.06
C LYS A 13 28.83 -30.87 49.79
N ARG A 14 28.02 -31.94 49.87
CA ARG A 14 27.82 -32.93 48.76
C ARG A 14 26.87 -32.47 47.66
N TYR A 15 25.85 -31.67 47.98
CA TYR A 15 24.81 -31.26 47.07
C TYR A 15 24.77 -29.79 46.76
N LYS A 16 25.82 -29.07 47.15
CA LYS A 16 25.90 -27.60 47.02
C LYS A 16 25.65 -27.10 45.59
N GLU A 17 26.34 -27.69 44.62
CA GLU A 17 26.27 -27.26 43.22
C GLU A 17 24.92 -27.62 42.60
N ALA A 18 24.37 -28.82 42.92
CA ALA A 18 23.01 -29.16 42.51
C ALA A 18 21.98 -28.17 43.11
N ALA A 19 22.12 -27.84 44.39
CA ALA A 19 21.24 -26.88 45.04
C ALA A 19 21.35 -25.48 44.41
N SER A 20 22.58 -24.98 44.13
CA SER A 20 22.81 -23.74 43.39
C SER A 20 22.16 -23.74 42.04
N TYR A 21 22.26 -24.85 41.28
CA TYR A 21 21.60 -24.96 39.98
C TYR A 21 20.07 -24.88 40.11
N TYR A 22 19.44 -25.59 41.02
CA TYR A 22 17.99 -25.51 41.20
C TYR A 22 17.52 -24.18 41.73
N VAL A 23 18.30 -23.46 42.54
CA VAL A 23 18.00 -22.08 42.95
C VAL A 23 18.02 -21.17 41.74
N ALA A 24 19.07 -21.27 40.90
CA ALA A 24 19.19 -20.48 39.69
C ALA A 24 18.02 -20.73 38.70
N TYR A 25 17.65 -22.01 38.52
CA TYR A 25 16.52 -22.41 37.68
C TYR A 25 15.18 -21.86 38.22
N ILE A 26 14.94 -21.93 39.51
CA ILE A 26 13.73 -21.38 40.14
C ILE A 26 13.68 -19.87 39.97
N ASP A 27 14.82 -19.17 40.15
CA ASP A 27 14.90 -17.72 39.95
C ASP A 27 14.67 -17.35 38.49
N TYR A 28 15.19 -18.12 37.52
CA TYR A 28 14.87 -18.01 36.09
C TYR A 28 13.37 -18.16 35.83
N ALA A 29 12.78 -19.26 36.33
CA ALA A 29 11.35 -19.55 36.12
C ALA A 29 10.40 -18.53 36.75
N ARG A 30 10.86 -17.74 37.73
CA ARG A 30 10.14 -16.64 38.37
C ARG A 30 10.40 -15.27 37.72
N GLY A 31 11.24 -15.20 36.70
CA GLY A 31 11.65 -13.95 36.07
C GLY A 31 12.67 -13.15 36.87
N SER A 32 13.25 -13.72 37.93
CA SER A 32 14.32 -13.08 38.72
C SER A 32 15.67 -13.21 37.99
N TYR A 33 15.74 -12.65 36.79
CA TYR A 33 16.87 -12.83 35.86
C TYR A 33 18.23 -12.36 36.41
N PRO A 34 18.35 -11.24 37.15
CA PRO A 34 19.64 -10.84 37.70
C PRO A 34 20.24 -11.89 38.65
N GLN A 35 19.41 -12.46 39.55
CA GLN A 35 19.80 -13.51 40.48
C GLN A 35 20.14 -14.81 39.75
N ALA A 36 19.30 -15.20 38.82
CA ALA A 36 19.53 -16.40 37.99
C ALA A 36 20.86 -16.29 37.21
N LEU A 37 21.12 -15.15 36.53
CA LEU A 37 22.38 -14.89 35.81
C LEU A 37 23.61 -15.01 36.74
N GLN A 38 23.54 -14.41 37.92
CA GLN A 38 24.65 -14.48 38.89
C GLN A 38 24.95 -15.93 39.27
N ALA A 39 23.91 -16.73 39.55
CA ALA A 39 24.05 -18.12 39.95
C ALA A 39 24.55 -18.99 38.77
N PHE A 40 23.97 -18.86 37.56
CA PHE A 40 24.42 -19.60 36.40
C PHE A 40 25.84 -19.24 35.97
N ASN A 41 26.27 -17.97 36.10
CA ASN A 41 27.65 -17.58 35.81
C ASN A 41 28.68 -18.23 36.77
N ARG A 42 28.30 -18.51 38.02
CA ARG A 42 29.14 -19.26 38.91
C ARG A 42 29.26 -20.75 38.55
N LEU A 43 28.22 -21.28 37.88
CA LEU A 43 28.13 -22.69 37.51
C LEU A 43 28.65 -22.99 36.11
N LYS A 44 28.92 -21.95 35.28
CA LYS A 44 29.33 -22.14 33.90
C LYS A 44 30.72 -22.80 33.72
N GLU A 45 31.53 -22.83 34.76
CA GLU A 45 32.79 -23.60 34.78
C GLU A 45 32.66 -24.99 35.44
N ASN A 46 31.49 -25.34 35.98
CA ASN A 46 31.23 -26.64 36.56
C ASN A 46 30.96 -27.70 35.49
N PRO A 47 31.71 -28.79 35.41
CA PRO A 47 31.58 -29.81 34.32
C PRO A 47 30.18 -30.39 34.21
N THR A 48 29.44 -30.52 35.32
CA THR A 48 28.10 -31.12 35.36
C THR A 48 27.01 -30.14 34.89
N TYR A 49 27.17 -28.83 35.20
CA TYR A 49 26.12 -27.82 34.98
C TYR A 49 26.47 -26.79 33.90
N LYS A 50 27.64 -26.87 33.29
CA LYS A 50 28.14 -25.93 32.29
C LYS A 50 27.20 -25.78 31.11
N GLU A 51 26.77 -26.89 30.53
CA GLU A 51 25.88 -26.86 29.36
C GLU A 51 24.56 -26.15 29.67
N GLN A 52 23.87 -26.58 30.75
CA GLN A 52 22.59 -26.01 31.13
C GLN A 52 22.73 -24.53 31.57
N SER A 53 23.85 -24.19 32.25
CA SER A 53 24.10 -22.82 32.64
C SER A 53 24.30 -21.90 31.45
N LEU A 54 25.11 -22.24 30.48
CA LEU A 54 25.29 -21.51 29.24
C LEU A 54 23.98 -21.35 28.48
N TYR A 55 23.16 -22.40 28.41
CA TYR A 55 21.85 -22.37 27.77
C TYR A 55 20.91 -21.35 28.46
N TYR A 56 20.75 -21.38 29.78
CA TYR A 56 19.89 -20.43 30.49
C TYR A 56 20.44 -19.00 30.47
N ILE A 57 21.76 -18.81 30.51
CA ILE A 57 22.39 -17.48 30.32
C ILE A 57 22.02 -16.92 28.95
N THR A 58 22.12 -17.72 27.90
CA THR A 58 21.75 -17.34 26.54
C THR A 58 20.27 -16.95 26.45
N GLN A 59 19.37 -17.77 27.05
CA GLN A 59 17.94 -17.48 27.11
C GLN A 59 17.64 -16.16 27.86
N ILE A 60 18.28 -15.94 29.02
CA ILE A 60 18.08 -14.71 29.78
C ILE A 60 18.51 -13.49 28.98
N TYR A 61 19.67 -13.56 28.29
CA TYR A 61 20.11 -12.46 27.42
C TYR A 61 19.15 -12.23 26.26
N PHE A 62 18.58 -13.29 25.70
CA PHE A 62 17.57 -13.19 24.65
C PHE A 62 16.29 -12.49 25.14
N ILE A 63 15.76 -12.90 26.31
CA ILE A 63 14.59 -12.28 26.95
C ILE A 63 14.85 -10.79 27.26
N GLN A 64 16.11 -10.46 27.60
CA GLN A 64 16.51 -9.07 27.90
C GLN A 64 16.90 -8.26 26.64
N ASN A 65 16.73 -8.80 25.43
CA ASN A 65 17.11 -8.16 24.16
C ASN A 65 18.62 -7.78 24.09
N LYS A 66 19.47 -8.52 24.81
CA LYS A 66 20.93 -8.34 24.79
C LYS A 66 21.56 -9.16 23.67
N TYR A 67 21.20 -8.83 22.43
CA TYR A 67 21.43 -9.65 21.24
C TYR A 67 22.90 -10.02 20.99
N SER A 68 23.84 -9.08 21.17
CA SER A 68 25.27 -9.38 21.05
C SER A 68 25.71 -10.49 22.00
N LYS A 69 25.25 -10.42 23.29
CA LYS A 69 25.58 -11.45 24.27
C LYS A 69 24.96 -12.80 23.94
N VAL A 70 23.77 -12.83 23.34
CA VAL A 70 23.15 -14.08 22.85
C VAL A 70 24.04 -14.75 21.81
N ILE A 71 24.59 -13.96 20.88
CA ILE A 71 25.50 -14.49 19.85
C ILE A 71 26.80 -15.03 20.47
N ASP A 72 27.39 -14.31 21.43
CA ASP A 72 28.64 -14.69 22.05
C ASP A 72 28.49 -15.98 22.90
N GLU A 73 27.51 -16.03 23.80
CA GLU A 73 27.27 -17.21 24.64
C GLU A 73 26.75 -18.41 23.80
N GLY A 74 25.91 -18.15 22.79
CA GLY A 74 25.45 -19.18 21.88
C GLY A 74 26.58 -19.85 21.08
N LYS A 75 27.54 -19.07 20.58
CA LYS A 75 28.73 -19.60 19.92
C LYS A 75 29.57 -20.48 20.85
N GLN A 76 29.75 -20.06 22.11
CA GLN A 76 30.48 -20.85 23.11
C GLN A 76 29.77 -22.17 23.40
N LEU A 77 28.43 -22.16 23.56
CA LEU A 77 27.64 -23.34 23.78
C LEU A 77 27.72 -24.33 22.63
N LEU A 78 27.52 -23.84 21.40
CA LEU A 78 27.58 -24.68 20.20
C LEU A 78 28.96 -25.32 19.99
N ALA A 79 30.04 -24.58 20.31
CA ALA A 79 31.41 -25.08 20.19
C ALA A 79 31.71 -26.16 21.25
N ALA A 80 31.23 -25.93 22.48
CA ALA A 80 31.48 -26.88 23.58
C ALA A 80 30.58 -28.15 23.51
N TYR A 81 29.35 -28.01 22.99
CA TYR A 81 28.33 -29.05 22.99
C TYR A 81 27.62 -29.17 21.61
N PRO A 82 28.35 -29.61 20.55
CA PRO A 82 27.83 -29.64 19.19
C PRO A 82 26.63 -30.56 18.98
N ASN A 83 26.45 -31.52 19.88
CA ASN A 83 25.35 -32.52 19.84
C ASN A 83 24.29 -32.29 20.93
N SER A 84 24.23 -31.10 21.52
CA SER A 84 23.22 -30.78 22.54
C SER A 84 21.80 -30.78 21.95
N ALA A 85 20.85 -31.35 22.70
CA ALA A 85 19.43 -31.28 22.36
C ALA A 85 18.88 -29.84 22.34
N ASN A 86 19.58 -28.88 22.99
CA ASN A 86 19.20 -27.47 23.05
C ASN A 86 19.67 -26.67 21.84
N ASN A 87 20.52 -27.23 20.96
CA ASN A 87 21.15 -26.49 19.87
C ASN A 87 20.12 -25.87 18.91
N GLY A 88 18.99 -26.53 18.66
CA GLY A 88 17.91 -25.97 17.86
C GLY A 88 17.40 -24.63 18.41
N GLU A 89 17.14 -24.56 19.72
CA GLU A 89 16.68 -23.33 20.37
C GLU A 89 17.79 -22.26 20.42
N VAL A 90 19.05 -22.67 20.58
CA VAL A 90 20.19 -21.74 20.52
C VAL A 90 20.32 -21.13 19.12
N TYR A 91 20.22 -21.92 18.05
CA TYR A 91 20.18 -21.40 16.67
C TYR A 91 19.04 -20.43 16.47
N ARG A 92 17.83 -20.73 16.98
CA ARG A 92 16.67 -19.84 16.91
C ARG A 92 16.96 -18.49 17.57
N MET A 93 17.44 -18.48 18.81
CA MET A 93 17.78 -17.27 19.54
C MET A 93 18.87 -16.45 18.85
N MET A 94 19.92 -17.10 18.35
CA MET A 94 21.00 -16.45 17.61
C MET A 94 20.50 -15.85 16.30
N GLY A 95 19.66 -16.56 15.54
CA GLY A 95 19.09 -16.08 14.29
C GLY A 95 18.19 -14.87 14.48
N ASN A 96 17.29 -14.91 15.47
CA ASN A 96 16.47 -13.76 15.83
C ASN A 96 17.33 -12.56 16.31
N SER A 97 18.35 -12.81 17.12
CA SER A 97 19.26 -11.79 17.61
C SER A 97 20.01 -11.10 16.46
N ALA A 98 20.52 -11.89 15.51
CA ALA A 98 21.20 -11.37 14.33
C ALA A 98 20.26 -10.48 13.48
N TYR A 99 19.00 -10.89 13.31
CA TYR A 99 17.99 -10.08 12.63
C TYR A 99 17.77 -8.73 13.32
N HIS A 100 17.59 -8.72 14.65
CA HIS A 100 17.43 -7.48 15.42
C HIS A 100 18.67 -6.58 15.42
N MET A 101 19.84 -7.14 15.15
CA MET A 101 21.08 -6.39 14.97
C MET A 101 21.29 -5.91 13.51
N GLY A 102 20.40 -6.24 12.58
CA GLY A 102 20.51 -5.91 11.16
C GLY A 102 21.46 -6.82 10.39
N ASP A 103 21.98 -7.89 10.99
CA ASP A 103 22.83 -8.87 10.29
C ASP A 103 22.01 -10.00 9.67
N GLU A 104 21.42 -9.70 8.51
CA GLU A 104 20.57 -10.64 7.79
C GLU A 104 21.30 -11.92 7.36
N ALA A 105 22.59 -11.81 7.04
CA ALA A 105 23.38 -12.97 6.61
C ALA A 105 23.53 -13.97 7.75
N GLN A 106 23.85 -13.50 8.97
CA GLN A 106 23.90 -14.34 10.14
C GLN A 106 22.51 -14.85 10.56
N ALA A 107 21.47 -14.00 10.43
CA ALA A 107 20.09 -14.42 10.69
C ALA A 107 19.70 -15.62 9.81
N ILE A 108 19.93 -15.53 8.50
CA ILE A 108 19.68 -16.64 7.56
C ILE A 108 20.47 -17.88 7.98
N LYS A 109 21.78 -17.73 8.25
CA LYS A 109 22.65 -18.86 8.60
C LYS A 109 22.11 -19.62 9.83
N TRP A 110 21.78 -18.92 10.89
CA TRP A 110 21.33 -19.56 12.13
C TRP A 110 19.91 -20.08 12.05
N LEU A 111 19.01 -19.35 11.40
CA LEU A 111 17.64 -19.82 11.20
C LEU A 111 17.56 -21.02 10.27
N ASP A 112 18.42 -21.15 9.26
CA ASP A 112 18.52 -22.37 8.45
C ASP A 112 18.90 -23.58 9.31
N GLN A 113 19.86 -23.44 10.22
CA GLN A 113 20.21 -24.49 11.15
C GLN A 113 19.01 -24.85 12.06
N TYR A 114 18.33 -23.83 12.59
CA TYR A 114 17.10 -24.06 13.37
C TYR A 114 16.03 -24.83 12.57
N MET A 115 15.75 -24.41 11.34
CA MET A 115 14.75 -25.09 10.48
C MET A 115 15.10 -26.57 10.22
N ALA A 116 16.39 -26.93 10.24
CA ALA A 116 16.85 -28.30 10.08
C ALA A 116 16.69 -29.14 11.37
N THR A 117 16.54 -28.52 12.53
CA THR A 117 16.43 -29.22 13.83
C THR A 117 15.00 -29.48 14.28
N THR A 118 14.00 -28.90 13.63
CA THR A 118 12.60 -29.02 14.05
C THR A 118 11.64 -29.19 12.88
N GLU A 119 10.65 -30.08 13.05
CA GLU A 119 9.56 -30.25 12.08
C GLU A 119 8.52 -29.13 12.14
N LYS A 120 8.43 -28.41 13.26
CA LYS A 120 7.42 -27.39 13.53
C LYS A 120 8.04 -26.06 13.96
N PRO A 121 8.78 -25.37 13.07
CA PRO A 121 9.31 -24.05 13.37
C PRO A 121 8.20 -23.05 13.68
N LEU A 122 8.50 -22.07 14.54
CA LEU A 122 7.55 -21.00 14.86
C LEU A 122 7.29 -20.12 13.65
N ARG A 123 6.07 -19.62 13.50
CA ARG A 123 5.65 -18.74 12.40
C ARG A 123 6.49 -17.46 12.32
N GLY A 124 6.83 -16.87 13.49
CA GLY A 124 7.67 -15.67 13.57
C GLY A 124 9.08 -15.90 13.01
N ASP A 125 9.68 -17.07 13.29
CA ASP A 125 11.02 -17.39 12.80
C ASP A 125 11.03 -17.64 11.29
N ARG A 126 9.98 -18.27 10.76
CA ARG A 126 9.75 -18.38 9.30
C ARG A 126 9.59 -17.01 8.64
N TYR A 127 8.86 -16.11 9.26
CA TYR A 127 8.70 -14.74 8.79
C TYR A 127 10.06 -14.04 8.69
N ILE A 128 10.85 -14.05 9.76
CA ILE A 128 12.18 -13.44 9.77
C ILE A 128 13.08 -14.04 8.70
N LEU A 129 13.13 -15.37 8.59
CA LEU A 129 13.93 -16.03 7.55
C LEU A 129 13.45 -15.66 6.13
N GLY A 130 12.15 -15.55 5.93
CA GLY A 130 11.55 -15.14 4.66
C GLY A 130 11.89 -13.71 4.29
N VAL A 131 11.76 -12.77 5.23
CA VAL A 131 12.11 -11.36 5.01
C VAL A 131 13.60 -11.18 4.72
N CYS A 132 14.48 -11.80 5.53
CA CYS A 132 15.92 -11.75 5.27
C CYS A 132 16.29 -12.36 3.90
N SER A 133 15.63 -13.46 3.51
CA SER A 133 15.85 -14.08 2.19
C SER A 133 15.40 -13.16 1.05
N TYR A 134 14.25 -12.48 1.21
CA TYR A 134 13.77 -11.46 0.26
C TYR A 134 14.80 -10.33 0.08
N ASN A 135 15.28 -9.76 1.18
CA ASN A 135 16.25 -8.67 1.18
C ASN A 135 17.57 -9.06 0.53
N LYS A 136 17.97 -10.34 0.63
CA LYS A 136 19.16 -10.90 -0.03
C LYS A 136 18.92 -11.34 -1.48
N GLY A 137 17.69 -11.19 -1.99
CA GLY A 137 17.34 -11.57 -3.37
C GLY A 137 17.05 -13.05 -3.58
N ASP A 138 17.02 -13.86 -2.53
CA ASP A 138 16.58 -15.26 -2.62
C ASP A 138 15.04 -15.34 -2.49
N TYR A 139 14.38 -14.92 -3.56
CA TYR A 139 12.90 -14.82 -3.59
C TYR A 139 12.23 -16.20 -3.52
N ALA A 140 12.86 -17.24 -4.05
CA ALA A 140 12.31 -18.60 -3.97
C ALA A 140 12.26 -19.10 -2.52
N LYS A 141 13.32 -18.86 -1.76
CA LYS A 141 13.38 -19.19 -0.33
C LYS A 141 12.42 -18.31 0.47
N ALA A 142 12.32 -17.01 0.15
CA ALA A 142 11.36 -16.10 0.75
C ALA A 142 9.92 -16.64 0.59
N VAL A 143 9.50 -16.99 -0.62
CA VAL A 143 8.19 -17.61 -0.90
C VAL A 143 8.00 -18.88 -0.07
N LYS A 144 8.98 -19.79 -0.03
CA LYS A 144 8.89 -21.05 0.74
C LYS A 144 8.61 -20.81 2.22
N GLN A 145 9.21 -19.80 2.84
CA GLN A 145 9.04 -19.52 4.26
C GLN A 145 7.79 -18.69 4.55
N LEU A 146 7.56 -17.64 3.78
CA LEU A 146 6.44 -16.72 3.97
C LEU A 146 5.09 -17.40 3.71
N SER A 147 4.97 -18.26 2.70
CA SER A 147 3.73 -19.00 2.42
C SER A 147 3.27 -19.90 3.58
N GLN A 148 4.20 -20.33 4.42
CA GLN A 148 3.88 -21.09 5.63
C GLN A 148 3.58 -20.21 6.84
N THR A 149 3.79 -18.90 6.72
CA THR A 149 3.49 -17.92 7.77
C THR A 149 2.06 -17.41 7.68
N VAL A 150 1.49 -17.28 6.48
CA VAL A 150 0.14 -16.73 6.20
C VAL A 150 -0.98 -17.74 6.53
N ARG A 151 -1.10 -18.17 7.78
CA ARG A 151 -2.05 -19.20 8.22
C ARG A 151 -3.09 -18.72 9.25
N ALA A 152 -3.05 -17.46 9.63
CA ALA A 152 -3.94 -16.87 10.61
C ALA A 152 -4.37 -15.48 10.15
N ASN A 153 -5.44 -14.96 10.72
CA ASN A 153 -5.87 -13.58 10.51
C ASN A 153 -5.24 -12.71 11.60
N ASP A 154 -4.02 -12.25 11.37
CA ASP A 154 -3.24 -11.45 12.30
C ASP A 154 -2.24 -10.53 11.57
N ALA A 155 -1.61 -9.62 12.30
CA ALA A 155 -0.63 -8.66 11.77
C ALA A 155 0.57 -9.35 11.11
N LEU A 156 1.00 -10.51 11.64
CA LEU A 156 2.11 -11.27 11.07
C LEU A 156 1.77 -11.81 9.69
N SER A 157 0.55 -12.34 9.51
CA SER A 157 0.07 -12.81 8.20
C SER A 157 -0.07 -11.67 7.22
N GLN A 158 -0.55 -10.49 7.65
CA GLN A 158 -0.64 -9.31 6.80
C GLN A 158 0.73 -8.91 6.27
N SER A 159 1.72 -8.75 7.15
CA SER A 159 3.09 -8.40 6.77
C SER A 159 3.74 -9.48 5.90
N ALA A 160 3.53 -10.76 6.22
CA ALA A 160 4.04 -11.87 5.43
C ALA A 160 3.44 -11.89 4.01
N SER A 161 2.15 -11.61 3.88
CA SER A 161 1.47 -11.53 2.58
C SER A 161 2.03 -10.41 1.71
N MET A 162 2.39 -9.25 2.31
CA MET A 162 3.03 -8.16 1.58
C MET A 162 4.39 -8.59 0.99
N TYR A 163 5.29 -9.17 1.80
CA TYR A 163 6.59 -9.66 1.32
C TYR A 163 6.46 -10.84 0.35
N LEU A 164 5.44 -11.68 0.55
CA LEU A 164 5.12 -12.78 -0.35
C LEU A 164 4.72 -12.26 -1.73
N GLY A 165 3.85 -11.24 -1.79
CA GLY A 165 3.47 -10.57 -3.03
C GLY A 165 4.68 -9.98 -3.76
N GLN A 166 5.53 -9.26 -3.04
CA GLN A 166 6.77 -8.71 -3.60
C GLN A 166 7.71 -9.80 -4.11
N SER A 167 7.85 -10.90 -3.38
CA SER A 167 8.68 -12.04 -3.79
C SER A 167 8.16 -12.69 -5.07
N TYR A 168 6.85 -12.88 -5.19
CA TYR A 168 6.23 -13.41 -6.39
C TYR A 168 6.39 -12.49 -7.60
N LEU A 169 6.31 -11.16 -7.41
CA LEU A 169 6.60 -10.20 -8.49
C LEU A 169 8.03 -10.35 -9.01
N LYS A 170 9.00 -10.45 -8.10
CA LYS A 170 10.42 -10.65 -8.47
C LYS A 170 10.66 -11.96 -9.21
N LEU A 171 9.81 -12.96 -9.00
CA LEU A 171 9.83 -14.25 -9.71
C LEU A 171 8.98 -14.26 -10.99
N GLY A 172 8.34 -13.15 -11.37
CA GLY A 172 7.47 -13.06 -12.54
C GLY A 172 6.13 -13.79 -12.37
N GLN A 173 5.71 -14.08 -11.13
CA GLN A 173 4.49 -14.82 -10.82
C GLN A 173 3.35 -13.86 -10.47
N SER A 174 2.88 -13.08 -11.44
CA SER A 174 1.91 -11.99 -11.26
C SER A 174 0.59 -12.42 -10.60
N ASN A 175 0.04 -13.60 -10.93
CA ASN A 175 -1.20 -14.10 -10.32
C ASN A 175 -1.04 -14.37 -8.81
N ASN A 176 0.07 -15.01 -8.42
CA ASN A 176 0.36 -15.27 -7.01
C ASN A 176 0.65 -13.97 -6.25
N ALA A 177 1.33 -13.02 -6.88
CA ALA A 177 1.57 -11.70 -6.34
C ALA A 177 0.25 -10.94 -6.08
N ARG A 178 -0.68 -10.95 -7.06
CA ARG A 178 -2.00 -10.34 -6.93
C ARG A 178 -2.76 -10.87 -5.72
N MET A 179 -2.88 -12.20 -5.59
CA MET A 179 -3.57 -12.83 -4.45
C MET A 179 -2.93 -12.48 -3.11
N SER A 180 -1.60 -12.38 -3.07
CA SER A 180 -0.86 -12.05 -1.85
C SER A 180 -1.06 -10.58 -1.45
N PHE A 181 -1.01 -9.65 -2.41
CA PHE A 181 -1.29 -8.24 -2.14
C PHE A 181 -2.75 -8.00 -1.76
N GLU A 182 -3.70 -8.67 -2.42
CA GLU A 182 -5.13 -8.62 -2.06
C GLU A 182 -5.35 -9.06 -0.61
N SER A 183 -4.72 -10.16 -0.20
CA SER A 183 -4.77 -10.63 1.19
C SER A 183 -4.20 -9.61 2.19
N ALA A 184 -3.08 -8.96 1.86
CA ALA A 184 -2.50 -7.93 2.72
C ALA A 184 -3.34 -6.64 2.74
N ALA A 185 -3.96 -6.28 1.62
CA ALA A 185 -4.79 -5.08 1.45
C ALA A 185 -6.13 -5.17 2.18
N THR A 186 -6.71 -6.37 2.26
CA THR A 186 -8.00 -6.60 2.96
C THR A 186 -7.85 -6.67 4.47
N ALA A 187 -6.66 -7.00 4.97
CA ALA A 187 -6.36 -7.00 6.41
C ALA A 187 -6.17 -5.57 6.94
N SER A 188 -6.54 -5.34 8.21
CA SER A 188 -6.53 -4.00 8.82
C SER A 188 -5.72 -3.94 10.12
N PHE A 189 -4.72 -4.79 10.28
CA PHE A 189 -3.87 -4.82 11.47
C PHE A 189 -2.80 -3.73 11.46
N ASP A 190 -2.19 -3.51 10.28
CA ASP A 190 -1.18 -2.47 10.06
C ASP A 190 -1.61 -1.60 8.88
N LYS A 191 -1.84 -0.31 9.16
CA LYS A 191 -2.32 0.66 8.17
C LYS A 191 -1.28 0.94 7.08
N GLN A 192 0.02 0.95 7.41
CA GLN A 192 1.08 1.20 6.44
C GLN A 192 1.24 0.01 5.49
N VAL A 193 1.17 -1.21 6.02
CA VAL A 193 1.18 -2.43 5.21
C VAL A 193 -0.06 -2.50 4.31
N LYS A 194 -1.25 -2.13 4.83
CA LYS A 194 -2.49 -2.05 4.05
C LYS A 194 -2.34 -1.07 2.89
N GLU A 195 -1.85 0.14 3.16
CA GLU A 195 -1.63 1.18 2.15
C GLU A 195 -0.73 0.70 1.02
N ALA A 196 0.45 0.18 1.35
CA ALA A 196 1.39 -0.32 0.37
C ALA A 196 0.83 -1.53 -0.42
N ALA A 197 0.10 -2.43 0.25
CA ALA A 197 -0.51 -3.59 -0.37
C ALA A 197 -1.64 -3.20 -1.35
N MET A 198 -2.52 -2.27 -0.96
CA MET A 198 -3.58 -1.74 -1.84
C MET A 198 -3.01 -1.10 -3.09
N TYR A 199 -1.96 -0.28 -2.95
CA TYR A 199 -1.30 0.33 -4.09
C TYR A 199 -0.72 -0.72 -5.05
N ASN A 200 0.05 -1.69 -4.53
CA ASN A 200 0.66 -2.73 -5.36
C ASN A 200 -0.40 -3.66 -5.99
N TYR A 201 -1.48 -3.97 -5.28
CA TYR A 201 -2.61 -4.72 -5.80
C TYR A 201 -3.27 -4.00 -6.98
N ALA A 202 -3.63 -2.72 -6.78
CA ALA A 202 -4.26 -1.89 -7.81
C ALA A 202 -3.38 -1.75 -9.06
N LEU A 203 -2.08 -1.47 -8.86
CA LEU A 203 -1.12 -1.34 -9.94
C LEU A 203 -1.02 -2.64 -10.75
N LEU A 204 -0.90 -3.78 -10.08
CA LEU A 204 -0.76 -5.07 -10.75
C LEU A 204 -2.02 -5.46 -11.52
N VAL A 205 -3.22 -5.18 -10.99
CA VAL A 205 -4.50 -5.38 -11.69
C VAL A 205 -4.59 -4.47 -12.92
N HIS A 206 -4.14 -3.22 -12.79
CA HIS A 206 -4.13 -2.26 -13.90
C HIS A 206 -3.16 -2.68 -15.02
N GLU A 207 -1.91 -3.03 -14.69
CA GLU A 207 -0.87 -3.39 -15.67
C GLU A 207 -1.15 -4.71 -16.39
N THR A 208 -1.78 -5.67 -15.72
CA THR A 208 -2.02 -7.00 -16.31
C THR A 208 -3.28 -7.06 -17.16
N GLY A 209 -4.16 -6.07 -17.10
CA GLY A 209 -5.42 -6.05 -17.88
C GLY A 209 -6.34 -7.23 -17.59
N PHE A 210 -6.12 -7.97 -16.50
CA PHE A 210 -6.82 -9.20 -16.15
C PHE A 210 -8.32 -9.01 -15.91
N THR A 211 -8.71 -7.78 -15.57
CA THR A 211 -10.10 -7.44 -15.32
C THR A 211 -10.47 -6.20 -16.11
N GLY A 212 -11.70 -6.16 -16.61
CA GLY A 212 -12.18 -4.98 -17.33
C GLY A 212 -12.08 -3.70 -16.48
N PHE A 213 -12.27 -2.55 -17.12
CA PHE A 213 -12.23 -1.19 -16.59
C PHE A 213 -12.69 -1.04 -15.12
N GLY A 214 -13.58 -1.89 -14.63
CA GLY A 214 -14.26 -1.70 -13.35
C GLY A 214 -13.45 -2.06 -12.09
N GLU A 215 -12.55 -3.03 -12.13
CA GLU A 215 -11.90 -3.51 -10.89
C GLU A 215 -10.71 -2.65 -10.48
N SER A 216 -9.78 -2.35 -11.39
CA SER A 216 -8.63 -1.48 -11.10
C SER A 216 -9.08 -0.09 -10.68
N VAL A 217 -10.07 0.48 -11.38
CA VAL A 217 -10.67 1.77 -11.05
C VAL A 217 -11.24 1.77 -9.64
N ARG A 218 -12.04 0.75 -9.28
CA ARG A 218 -12.62 0.62 -7.94
C ARG A 218 -11.54 0.54 -6.85
N ILE A 219 -10.48 -0.22 -7.06
CA ILE A 219 -9.40 -0.36 -6.08
C ILE A 219 -8.65 0.97 -5.91
N PHE A 220 -8.42 1.71 -6.99
CA PHE A 220 -7.81 3.04 -6.92
C PHE A 220 -8.72 4.08 -6.22
N GLU A 221 -10.04 4.04 -6.46
CA GLU A 221 -11.03 4.86 -5.74
C GLU A 221 -11.01 4.57 -4.23
N ASP A 222 -11.08 3.29 -3.86
CA ASP A 222 -11.02 2.85 -2.47
C ASP A 222 -9.70 3.27 -1.82
N PHE A 223 -8.58 3.20 -2.58
CA PHE A 223 -7.27 3.66 -2.12
C PHE A 223 -7.27 5.15 -1.79
N LEU A 224 -7.77 6.01 -2.68
CA LEU A 224 -7.82 7.46 -2.44
C LEU A 224 -8.75 7.84 -1.29
N ASN A 225 -9.83 7.08 -1.07
CA ASN A 225 -10.73 7.28 0.05
C ASN A 225 -10.11 6.87 1.39
N ASP A 226 -9.38 5.74 1.43
CA ASP A 226 -8.72 5.24 2.64
C ASP A 226 -7.42 6.02 2.97
N PHE A 227 -6.71 6.50 1.92
CA PHE A 227 -5.38 7.11 2.02
C PHE A 227 -5.22 8.38 1.17
N PRO A 228 -6.04 9.43 1.40
CA PRO A 228 -6.03 10.64 0.56
C PRO A 228 -4.70 11.40 0.58
N ASN A 229 -3.91 11.26 1.64
CA ASN A 229 -2.61 11.91 1.81
C ASN A 229 -1.42 10.94 1.62
N SER A 230 -1.64 9.83 0.93
CA SER A 230 -0.59 8.86 0.64
C SER A 230 0.50 9.43 -0.27
N GLN A 231 1.73 8.99 -0.09
CA GLN A 231 2.81 9.24 -1.04
C GLN A 231 2.54 8.68 -2.45
N TYR A 232 1.59 7.75 -2.58
CA TYR A 232 1.19 7.15 -3.85
C TYR A 232 -0.02 7.86 -4.48
N ALA A 233 -0.68 8.80 -3.78
CA ALA A 233 -1.93 9.41 -4.22
C ALA A 233 -1.81 10.11 -5.58
N ASP A 234 -0.71 10.82 -5.84
CA ASP A 234 -0.47 11.48 -7.13
C ASP A 234 -0.41 10.50 -8.29
N LYS A 235 0.28 9.36 -8.11
CA LYS A 235 0.36 8.31 -9.14
C LYS A 235 -0.98 7.63 -9.36
N VAL A 236 -1.72 7.37 -8.29
CA VAL A 236 -3.08 6.80 -8.38
C VAL A 236 -4.01 7.75 -9.13
N ASN A 237 -3.95 9.05 -8.86
CA ASN A 237 -4.70 10.05 -9.62
C ASN A 237 -4.34 10.03 -11.12
N ASP A 238 -3.04 9.92 -11.45
CA ASP A 238 -2.60 9.85 -12.85
C ASP A 238 -3.14 8.60 -13.57
N TYR A 239 -3.09 7.43 -12.94
CA TYR A 239 -3.67 6.19 -13.49
C TYR A 239 -5.19 6.27 -13.68
N LEU A 240 -5.90 6.86 -12.71
CA LEU A 240 -7.35 7.07 -12.83
C LEU A 240 -7.69 8.00 -14.00
N VAL A 241 -7.01 9.15 -14.11
CA VAL A 241 -7.22 10.11 -15.20
C VAL A 241 -6.95 9.46 -16.55
N GLU A 242 -5.82 8.77 -16.70
CA GLU A 242 -5.50 8.03 -17.93
C GLU A 242 -6.59 7.02 -18.26
N THR A 243 -7.01 6.23 -17.28
CA THR A 243 -8.05 5.21 -17.49
C THR A 243 -9.39 5.84 -17.89
N TYR A 244 -9.79 6.95 -17.26
CA TYR A 244 -11.05 7.64 -17.56
C TYR A 244 -11.08 8.20 -18.98
N LEU A 245 -9.97 8.78 -19.44
CA LEU A 245 -9.91 9.43 -20.74
C LEU A 245 -9.69 8.43 -21.90
N THR A 246 -8.92 7.36 -21.67
CA THR A 246 -8.58 6.39 -22.73
C THR A 246 -9.72 5.43 -23.04
N THR A 247 -10.52 5.05 -22.07
CA THR A 247 -11.60 4.06 -22.25
C THR A 247 -12.82 4.60 -22.99
N LYS A 248 -12.97 5.94 -23.12
CA LYS A 248 -14.12 6.63 -23.70
C LYS A 248 -15.49 6.25 -23.09
N ASN A 249 -15.48 5.57 -21.95
CA ASN A 249 -16.69 5.26 -21.17
C ASN A 249 -16.95 6.38 -20.16
N TYR A 250 -17.25 7.56 -20.68
CA TYR A 250 -17.34 8.80 -19.89
C TYR A 250 -18.41 8.77 -18.80
N GLU A 251 -19.54 8.09 -19.04
CA GLU A 251 -20.58 7.92 -18.01
C GLU A 251 -20.09 7.09 -16.82
N SER A 252 -19.36 6.01 -17.08
CA SER A 252 -18.79 5.19 -16.01
C SER A 252 -17.68 5.95 -15.27
N ALA A 253 -16.86 6.72 -15.99
CA ALA A 253 -15.84 7.56 -15.40
C ALA A 253 -16.45 8.65 -14.49
N LEU A 254 -17.54 9.31 -14.92
CA LEU A 254 -18.22 10.32 -14.11
C LEU A 254 -18.81 9.71 -12.82
N ARG A 255 -19.45 8.54 -12.91
CA ARG A 255 -19.94 7.81 -11.71
C ARG A 255 -18.81 7.40 -10.77
N SER A 256 -17.67 7.04 -11.33
CA SER A 256 -16.47 6.69 -10.57
C SER A 256 -15.92 7.89 -9.79
N ILE A 257 -15.72 9.02 -10.45
CA ILE A 257 -15.22 10.25 -9.82
C ILE A 257 -16.12 10.70 -8.65
N GLN A 258 -17.44 10.49 -8.75
CA GLN A 258 -18.40 10.84 -7.70
C GLN A 258 -18.20 10.05 -6.39
N LYS A 259 -17.53 8.90 -6.43
CA LYS A 259 -17.23 8.07 -5.26
C LYS A 259 -15.97 8.53 -4.51
N ILE A 260 -15.15 9.37 -5.12
CA ILE A 260 -13.94 9.89 -4.50
C ILE A 260 -14.31 11.03 -3.56
N ASN A 261 -14.07 10.85 -2.26
CA ASN A 261 -14.47 11.83 -1.23
C ASN A 261 -13.74 13.17 -1.36
N GLN A 262 -12.47 13.15 -1.73
CA GLN A 262 -11.63 14.34 -1.89
C GLN A 262 -10.87 14.25 -3.23
N PRO A 263 -11.53 14.55 -4.36
CA PRO A 263 -10.88 14.47 -5.65
C PRO A 263 -9.78 15.53 -5.78
N SER A 264 -8.63 15.12 -6.31
CA SER A 264 -7.52 16.02 -6.61
C SER A 264 -7.87 17.00 -7.74
N HIS A 265 -7.07 18.06 -7.89
CA HIS A 265 -7.21 19.00 -9.02
C HIS A 265 -7.17 18.28 -10.37
N LYS A 266 -6.27 17.30 -10.55
CA LYS A 266 -6.18 16.48 -11.77
C LYS A 266 -7.47 15.71 -12.08
N ILE A 267 -8.09 15.12 -11.05
CA ILE A 267 -9.38 14.43 -11.19
C ILE A 267 -10.50 15.40 -11.54
N LEU A 268 -10.48 16.61 -10.98
CA LEU A 268 -11.48 17.63 -11.32
C LEU A 268 -11.29 18.21 -12.72
N GLU A 269 -10.06 18.37 -13.19
CA GLU A 269 -9.76 18.69 -14.60
C GLU A 269 -10.31 17.60 -15.54
N ALA A 270 -10.03 16.32 -15.24
CA ALA A 270 -10.55 15.19 -16.01
C ALA A 270 -12.09 15.14 -15.98
N LYS A 271 -12.72 15.44 -14.83
CA LYS A 271 -14.18 15.52 -14.71
C LYS A 271 -14.76 16.58 -15.64
N GLN A 272 -14.14 17.76 -15.70
CA GLN A 272 -14.59 18.84 -16.59
C GLN A 272 -14.48 18.45 -18.06
N ASP A 273 -13.38 17.80 -18.46
CA ASP A 273 -13.23 17.23 -19.80
C ASP A 273 -14.29 16.19 -20.12
N ILE A 274 -14.53 15.27 -19.20
CA ILE A 274 -15.53 14.21 -19.36
C ILE A 274 -16.93 14.78 -19.56
N LEU A 275 -17.32 15.78 -18.75
CA LEU A 275 -18.61 16.46 -18.90
C LEU A 275 -18.73 17.16 -20.25
N PHE A 276 -17.66 17.80 -20.72
CA PHE A 276 -17.59 18.41 -22.04
C PHE A 276 -17.75 17.34 -23.15
N GLN A 277 -17.05 16.19 -23.06
CA GLN A 277 -17.16 15.11 -24.03
C GLN A 277 -18.58 14.50 -24.05
N LEU A 278 -19.21 14.32 -22.90
CA LEU A 278 -20.61 13.86 -22.79
C LEU A 278 -21.58 14.85 -23.44
N GLY A 279 -21.38 16.15 -23.21
CA GLY A 279 -22.15 17.20 -23.88
C GLY A 279 -22.00 17.16 -25.39
N THR A 280 -20.77 16.97 -25.88
CA THR A 280 -20.48 16.86 -27.32
C THR A 280 -21.14 15.61 -27.94
N GLN A 281 -21.11 14.46 -27.23
CA GLN A 281 -21.79 13.24 -27.68
C GLN A 281 -23.31 13.43 -27.72
N ALA A 282 -23.92 14.05 -26.72
CA ALA A 282 -25.34 14.36 -26.68
C ALA A 282 -25.73 15.31 -27.84
N PHE A 283 -24.93 16.34 -28.08
CA PHE A 283 -25.13 17.27 -29.20
C PHE A 283 -25.07 16.55 -30.55
N ALA A 284 -24.07 15.69 -30.77
CA ALA A 284 -23.93 14.90 -32.00
C ALA A 284 -25.11 13.95 -32.23
N ASN A 285 -25.73 13.45 -31.16
CA ASN A 285 -26.91 12.60 -31.18
C ASN A 285 -28.23 13.41 -31.22
N ALA A 286 -28.17 14.71 -31.44
CA ALA A 286 -29.32 15.62 -31.47
C ALA A 286 -30.15 15.66 -30.15
N GLN A 287 -29.55 15.32 -29.02
CA GLN A 287 -30.13 15.38 -27.66
C GLN A 287 -29.79 16.72 -27.01
N MET A 288 -30.40 17.81 -27.49
CA MET A 288 -29.99 19.18 -27.17
C MET A 288 -30.17 19.53 -25.68
N GLU A 289 -31.23 19.09 -25.04
CA GLU A 289 -31.48 19.31 -23.61
C GLU A 289 -30.40 18.61 -22.75
N GLU A 290 -30.03 17.39 -23.08
CA GLU A 290 -28.94 16.67 -22.40
C GLU A 290 -27.59 17.33 -22.65
N ALA A 291 -27.33 17.78 -23.88
CA ALA A 291 -26.11 18.54 -24.19
C ALA A 291 -25.99 19.80 -23.34
N ILE A 292 -27.08 20.58 -23.22
CA ILE A 292 -27.16 21.79 -22.39
C ILE A 292 -26.86 21.44 -20.93
N ASP A 293 -27.42 20.35 -20.40
CA ASP A 293 -27.19 19.92 -19.01
C ASP A 293 -25.72 19.59 -18.77
N ARG A 294 -25.10 18.77 -19.64
CA ARG A 294 -23.69 18.39 -19.51
C ARG A 294 -22.73 19.58 -19.64
N PHE A 295 -22.95 20.44 -20.62
CA PHE A 295 -22.14 21.66 -20.76
C PHE A 295 -22.33 22.62 -19.58
N SER A 296 -23.56 22.73 -19.04
CA SER A 296 -23.82 23.55 -17.84
C SER A 296 -23.06 23.02 -16.64
N GLN A 297 -23.09 21.72 -16.40
CA GLN A 297 -22.29 21.09 -15.34
C GLN A 297 -20.79 21.38 -15.51
N ALA A 298 -20.25 21.28 -16.73
CA ALA A 298 -18.84 21.60 -17.00
C ALA A 298 -18.50 23.07 -16.71
N ILE A 299 -19.41 24.00 -17.02
CA ILE A 299 -19.25 25.44 -16.76
C ILE A 299 -19.33 25.77 -15.28
N GLU A 300 -20.30 25.19 -14.56
CA GLU A 300 -20.56 25.41 -13.13
C GLU A 300 -19.44 24.93 -12.22
N MET A 301 -18.65 23.95 -12.66
CA MET A 301 -17.45 23.51 -11.94
C MET A 301 -16.42 24.64 -11.71
N GLY A 302 -16.49 25.73 -12.48
CA GLY A 302 -15.47 26.79 -12.43
C GLY A 302 -14.33 26.56 -13.40
N VAL A 303 -13.11 26.98 -13.04
CA VAL A 303 -11.95 26.91 -13.93
C VAL A 303 -10.98 25.86 -13.40
N TYR A 304 -11.16 24.61 -13.80
CA TYR A 304 -10.16 23.55 -13.68
C TYR A 304 -9.40 23.42 -15.00
N LYS A 305 -10.13 23.38 -16.13
CA LYS A 305 -9.57 23.38 -17.48
C LYS A 305 -10.24 24.50 -18.29
N GLU A 306 -9.54 25.63 -18.46
CA GLU A 306 -10.07 26.85 -19.09
C GLU A 306 -10.61 26.58 -20.49
N GLU A 307 -9.89 25.77 -21.27
CA GLU A 307 -10.26 25.42 -22.65
C GLU A 307 -11.59 24.67 -22.71
N ALA A 308 -11.74 23.58 -21.96
CA ALA A 308 -12.97 22.79 -21.94
C ALA A 308 -14.17 23.62 -21.47
N ARG A 309 -13.98 24.49 -20.47
CA ARG A 309 -15.02 25.41 -20.00
C ARG A 309 -15.44 26.41 -21.08
N ASN A 310 -14.49 26.99 -21.81
CA ASN A 310 -14.80 27.97 -22.87
C ASN A 310 -15.50 27.31 -24.04
N GLU A 311 -15.02 26.16 -24.49
CA GLU A 311 -15.68 25.38 -25.54
C GLU A 311 -17.10 24.96 -25.12
N ALA A 312 -17.33 24.67 -23.84
CA ALA A 312 -18.66 24.35 -23.33
C ALA A 312 -19.66 25.51 -23.49
N TYR A 313 -19.23 26.78 -23.34
CA TYR A 313 -20.11 27.91 -23.66
C TYR A 313 -20.49 27.96 -25.14
N PHE A 314 -19.54 27.74 -26.05
CA PHE A 314 -19.84 27.71 -27.47
C PHE A 314 -20.86 26.62 -27.83
N TRP A 315 -20.60 25.38 -27.41
CA TRP A 315 -21.46 24.25 -27.76
C TRP A 315 -22.82 24.27 -27.05
N ARG A 316 -22.89 24.86 -25.86
CA ARG A 316 -24.16 25.11 -25.17
C ARG A 316 -24.97 26.20 -25.92
N GLY A 317 -24.31 27.21 -26.39
CA GLY A 317 -24.91 28.25 -27.28
C GLY A 317 -25.47 27.62 -28.56
N GLU A 318 -24.73 26.72 -29.23
CA GLU A 318 -25.21 25.97 -30.40
C GLU A 318 -26.43 25.10 -30.07
N SER A 319 -26.45 24.48 -28.87
CA SER A 319 -27.59 23.66 -28.41
C SER A 319 -28.83 24.52 -28.19
N TYR A 320 -28.69 25.68 -27.53
CA TYR A 320 -29.79 26.63 -27.36
C TYR A 320 -30.28 27.20 -28.70
N TYR A 321 -29.37 27.52 -29.63
CA TYR A 321 -29.73 27.97 -30.97
C TYR A 321 -30.62 26.94 -31.71
N ARG A 322 -30.30 25.63 -31.63
CA ARG A 322 -31.07 24.55 -32.23
C ARG A 322 -32.45 24.36 -31.62
N LEU A 323 -32.60 24.70 -30.31
CA LEU A 323 -33.88 24.74 -29.64
C LEU A 323 -34.66 26.04 -29.81
N ASN A 324 -34.14 27.01 -30.65
CA ASN A 324 -34.67 28.31 -30.91
C ASN A 324 -34.68 29.23 -29.66
N ASP A 325 -33.89 28.94 -28.64
CA ASP A 325 -33.66 29.85 -27.50
C ASP A 325 -32.47 30.78 -27.85
N TYR A 326 -32.76 31.72 -28.71
CA TYR A 326 -31.74 32.64 -29.26
C TYR A 326 -31.15 33.57 -28.18
N ARG A 327 -31.90 33.88 -27.13
CA ARG A 327 -31.41 34.75 -26.04
C ARG A 327 -30.32 34.06 -25.23
N GLN A 328 -30.50 32.81 -24.86
CA GLN A 328 -29.47 32.02 -24.17
C GLN A 328 -28.28 31.77 -25.10
N ALA A 329 -28.53 31.48 -26.36
CA ALA A 329 -27.47 31.31 -27.36
C ALA A 329 -26.59 32.58 -27.48
N ILE A 330 -27.20 33.77 -27.57
CA ILE A 330 -26.48 35.07 -27.59
C ILE A 330 -25.62 35.23 -26.34
N SER A 331 -26.14 34.94 -25.17
CA SER A 331 -25.41 35.06 -23.91
C SER A 331 -24.15 34.17 -23.91
N ASP A 332 -24.30 32.90 -24.32
CA ASP A 332 -23.22 31.93 -24.32
C ASP A 332 -22.15 32.23 -25.38
N TYR A 333 -22.53 32.58 -26.62
CA TYR A 333 -21.57 32.96 -27.65
C TYR A 333 -20.77 34.21 -27.27
N ARG A 334 -21.41 35.23 -26.66
CA ARG A 334 -20.72 36.41 -26.16
C ARG A 334 -19.71 36.05 -25.07
N THR A 335 -20.08 35.15 -24.16
CA THR A 335 -19.19 34.68 -23.09
C THR A 335 -17.98 33.91 -23.69
N TYR A 336 -18.23 33.05 -24.65
CA TYR A 336 -17.16 32.33 -25.37
C TYR A 336 -16.20 33.31 -26.05
N LEU A 337 -16.71 34.24 -26.85
CA LEU A 337 -15.90 35.23 -27.58
C LEU A 337 -15.09 36.14 -26.66
N ASN A 338 -15.63 36.50 -25.49
CA ASN A 338 -14.94 37.35 -24.51
C ASN A 338 -13.81 36.58 -23.79
N ASN A 339 -13.99 35.30 -23.53
CA ASN A 339 -13.04 34.48 -22.79
C ASN A 339 -11.95 33.88 -23.69
N THR A 340 -12.23 33.70 -24.98
CA THR A 340 -11.31 33.02 -25.90
C THR A 340 -10.11 33.88 -26.23
N ARG A 341 -8.92 33.38 -25.99
CA ARG A 341 -7.64 34.02 -26.32
C ARG A 341 -7.21 33.76 -27.76
N GLN A 342 -7.55 32.58 -28.29
CA GLN A 342 -7.19 32.15 -29.65
C GLN A 342 -8.26 32.62 -30.65
N ARG A 343 -8.00 33.74 -31.30
CA ARG A 343 -8.96 34.38 -32.22
C ARG A 343 -8.86 33.93 -33.68
N ASN A 344 -7.88 33.11 -34.00
CA ASN A 344 -7.62 32.64 -35.38
C ASN A 344 -8.05 31.16 -35.55
N THR A 345 -9.17 30.77 -34.93
CA THR A 345 -9.73 29.41 -35.05
C THR A 345 -11.05 29.48 -35.82
N ASP A 346 -11.35 28.35 -36.52
CA ASP A 346 -12.63 28.21 -37.21
C ASP A 346 -13.81 28.33 -36.22
N THR A 347 -13.67 27.83 -35.00
CA THR A 347 -14.69 27.93 -33.95
C THR A 347 -14.93 29.40 -33.55
N TYR A 348 -13.87 30.24 -33.47
CA TYR A 348 -14.01 31.64 -33.16
C TYR A 348 -14.77 32.41 -34.25
N ALA A 349 -14.45 32.14 -35.52
CA ALA A 349 -15.18 32.70 -36.64
C ALA A 349 -16.66 32.22 -36.64
N LEU A 350 -16.87 30.91 -36.48
CA LEU A 350 -18.21 30.31 -36.42
C LEU A 350 -19.05 30.90 -35.27
N ALA A 351 -18.43 31.21 -34.12
CA ALA A 351 -19.12 31.88 -33.00
C ALA A 351 -19.65 33.28 -33.38
N HIS A 352 -18.88 34.05 -34.14
CA HIS A 352 -19.38 35.36 -34.69
C HIS A 352 -20.55 35.15 -35.64
N TYR A 353 -20.48 34.15 -36.51
CA TYR A 353 -21.54 33.80 -37.45
C TYR A 353 -22.83 33.39 -36.72
N SER A 354 -22.73 32.41 -35.80
CA SER A 354 -23.87 31.89 -35.03
C SER A 354 -24.48 32.99 -34.14
N LEU A 355 -23.65 33.84 -33.53
CA LEU A 355 -24.09 35.02 -32.78
C LEU A 355 -24.85 36.00 -33.69
N GLY A 356 -24.34 36.27 -34.90
CA GLY A 356 -25.00 37.12 -35.87
C GLY A 356 -26.38 36.60 -36.27
N TYR A 357 -26.49 35.31 -36.53
CA TYR A 357 -27.80 34.68 -36.83
C TYR A 357 -28.75 34.70 -35.62
N SER A 358 -28.24 34.49 -34.39
CA SER A 358 -29.05 34.58 -33.19
C SER A 358 -29.66 35.97 -33.00
N TYR A 359 -28.88 37.06 -33.21
CA TYR A 359 -29.38 38.44 -33.23
C TYR A 359 -30.39 38.66 -34.35
N PHE A 360 -30.13 38.13 -35.57
CA PHE A 360 -31.07 38.20 -36.67
C PHE A 360 -32.43 37.59 -36.33
N LYS A 361 -32.44 36.43 -35.68
CA LYS A 361 -33.67 35.75 -35.23
C LYS A 361 -34.41 36.56 -34.14
N GLU A 362 -33.70 37.23 -33.25
CA GLU A 362 -34.25 38.16 -32.27
C GLU A 362 -34.63 39.55 -32.89
N LYS A 363 -34.43 39.74 -34.19
CA LYS A 363 -34.71 40.96 -34.95
C LYS A 363 -33.80 42.16 -34.58
N ASP A 364 -32.69 41.88 -33.95
CA ASP A 364 -31.64 42.92 -33.70
C ASP A 364 -30.70 42.97 -34.89
N TYR A 365 -31.17 43.61 -35.96
CA TYR A 365 -30.44 43.66 -37.23
C TYR A 365 -29.11 44.46 -37.16
N PRO A 366 -28.98 45.56 -36.37
CA PRO A 366 -27.72 46.26 -36.22
C PRO A 366 -26.61 45.39 -35.63
N GLU A 367 -26.90 44.68 -34.54
CA GLU A 367 -25.94 43.74 -33.93
C GLU A 367 -25.64 42.54 -34.84
N ALA A 368 -26.64 42.01 -35.52
CA ALA A 368 -26.45 40.92 -36.48
C ALA A 368 -25.45 41.33 -37.57
N LEU A 369 -25.62 42.51 -38.18
CA LEU A 369 -24.72 43.03 -39.22
C LEU A 369 -23.30 43.25 -38.68
N SER A 370 -23.17 43.75 -37.44
CA SER A 370 -21.87 43.93 -36.77
C SER A 370 -21.12 42.60 -36.63
N ARG A 371 -21.80 41.51 -36.23
CA ARG A 371 -21.20 40.18 -36.04
C ARG A 371 -20.82 39.53 -37.36
N PHE A 372 -21.66 39.63 -38.40
CA PHE A 372 -21.33 39.10 -39.73
C PHE A 372 -20.11 39.79 -40.37
N ARG A 373 -19.82 41.06 -40.01
CA ARG A 373 -18.61 41.72 -40.48
C ARG A 373 -17.33 41.25 -39.76
N GLN A 374 -17.47 40.58 -38.60
CA GLN A 374 -16.38 40.04 -37.83
C GLN A 374 -16.10 38.56 -38.13
N TYR A 375 -17.05 37.89 -38.82
CA TYR A 375 -16.89 36.54 -39.40
C TYR A 375 -16.08 36.63 -40.71
#